data_ace28f4e43a31d6fe874122a8aca441f
#
_entry.id   ace28f4e43a31d6fe874122a8aca441f
#
_cell.length_a   1.000
_cell.length_b   1.000
_cell.length_c   1.000
_cell.angle_alpha   90.00
_cell.angle_beta   90.00
_cell.angle_gamma   90.00
#
_symmetry.space_group_name_H-M   'P 1'
#
loop_
_entity.id
_entity.type
_entity.pdbx_description
1 polymer ?
#
loop_
_entity_poly.entity_id
_entity_poly.type
_entity_poly.pdbx_seq_one_letter_code
_entity_poly.pdbx_strand_id
1 'polypeptide(L)'
;MDGIAADPSHPRYASLLMRHRLEVAAKKGMLADSAMIAHGRGEAFDYLLGERTTDSALRASRQALAALQAAKRPVLSINGNVAALACDEMLQLANVLSCPVEVNIFYRTPERMEAILGHLKERKEALGLDVLVLGDAPDARIPGLKGPRAACHREGILESDVILVPLEDGDRCNALVAMGKTVIVIDLNPLSRSAQQGSITIVDELSRALKSMLGFAVEEGKVALDDAYDHQAILHEGLAAMLSTLKQP
;
A
#
# COMPACT_ATOMS: atom_id res chain seq x y z
N MET A 1 12.72 23.26 -3.08
CA MET A 1 13.79 22.26 -2.85
C MET A 1 13.63 21.80 -1.43
N ASP A 2 13.22 20.56 -1.31
CA ASP A 2 12.75 19.99 -0.07
C ASP A 2 13.96 19.65 0.79
N GLY A 3 14.14 20.33 1.91
CA GLY A 3 15.24 20.30 2.87
C GLY A 3 15.79 18.93 3.31
N ILE A 4 16.03 18.04 2.35
CA ILE A 4 16.71 16.76 2.58
C ILE A 4 18.20 17.06 2.73
N ALA A 5 18.76 16.62 3.85
CA ALA A 5 20.19 16.80 4.14
C ALA A 5 21.10 15.90 3.29
N ALA A 6 20.56 14.94 2.54
CA ALA A 6 21.29 13.99 1.74
C ALA A 6 21.46 14.44 0.29
N ASP A 7 22.67 14.26 -0.27
CA ASP A 7 22.93 14.48 -1.68
C ASP A 7 22.23 13.41 -2.55
N PRO A 8 21.67 13.77 -3.73
CA PRO A 8 21.03 12.80 -4.64
C PRO A 8 21.91 11.63 -5.08
N SER A 9 23.24 11.77 -5.03
CA SER A 9 24.19 10.69 -5.34
C SER A 9 24.39 9.70 -4.17
N HIS A 10 23.80 9.97 -2.99
CA HIS A 10 23.95 9.09 -1.84
C HIS A 10 23.33 7.71 -2.14
N PRO A 11 24.01 6.58 -1.89
CA PRO A 11 23.53 5.23 -2.24
C PRO A 11 22.13 4.91 -1.67
N ARG A 12 21.77 5.49 -0.51
CA ARG A 12 20.47 5.32 0.14
C ARG A 12 19.59 6.57 0.03
N TYR A 13 19.76 7.38 -1.02
CA TYR A 13 18.98 8.61 -1.19
C TYR A 13 17.47 8.36 -1.17
N ALA A 14 16.99 7.31 -1.85
CA ALA A 14 15.59 6.95 -1.89
C ALA A 14 15.00 6.68 -0.49
N SER A 15 15.72 5.93 0.34
CA SER A 15 15.32 5.64 1.73
C SER A 15 15.29 6.91 2.59
N LEU A 16 16.30 7.77 2.46
CA LEU A 16 16.37 9.06 3.17
C LEU A 16 15.26 10.02 2.73
N LEU A 17 14.90 10.03 1.45
CA LEU A 17 13.78 10.79 0.93
C LEU A 17 12.43 10.33 1.54
N MET A 18 12.22 9.02 1.69
CA MET A 18 11.02 8.48 2.33
C MET A 18 10.91 8.91 3.80
N ARG A 19 12.01 8.87 4.56
CA ARG A 19 12.05 9.40 5.93
C ARG A 19 11.63 10.87 5.98
N HIS A 20 12.19 11.69 5.08
CA HIS A 20 11.87 13.11 4.99
C HIS A 20 10.38 13.34 4.67
N ARG A 21 9.81 12.59 3.72
CA ARG A 21 8.37 12.64 3.40
C ARG A 21 7.50 12.36 4.62
N LEU A 22 7.87 11.38 5.44
CA LEU A 22 7.16 11.07 6.68
C LEU A 22 7.29 12.20 7.72
N GLU A 23 8.47 12.79 7.88
CA GLU A 23 8.65 13.93 8.77
C GLU A 23 7.77 15.12 8.36
N VAL A 24 7.72 15.42 7.07
CA VAL A 24 6.84 16.49 6.53
C VAL A 24 5.37 16.14 6.77
N ALA A 25 4.95 14.91 6.51
CA ALA A 25 3.57 14.46 6.74
C ALA A 25 3.19 14.47 8.23
N ALA A 26 4.13 14.14 9.12
CA ALA A 26 3.93 14.25 10.57
C ALA A 26 3.68 15.71 11.00
N LYS A 27 4.49 16.65 10.50
CA LYS A 27 4.31 18.11 10.74
C LYS A 27 2.97 18.63 10.22
N LYS A 28 2.43 18.00 9.16
CA LYS A 28 1.09 18.31 8.61
C LYS A 28 -0.06 17.63 9.35
N GLY A 29 0.21 16.89 10.43
CA GLY A 29 -0.82 16.19 11.21
C GLY A 29 -1.37 14.92 10.56
N MET A 30 -0.78 14.41 9.48
CA MET A 30 -1.25 13.22 8.76
C MET A 30 -0.90 11.92 9.47
N LEU A 31 0.17 11.89 10.29
CA LEU A 31 0.70 10.68 10.89
C LEU A 31 0.44 10.62 12.40
N ALA A 32 0.22 9.41 12.93
CA ALA A 32 0.35 9.13 14.35
C ALA A 32 1.83 8.89 14.69
N ASP A 33 2.22 9.09 15.96
CA ASP A 33 3.60 8.87 16.43
C ASP A 33 4.13 7.47 16.11
N SER A 34 3.26 6.45 16.22
CA SER A 34 3.60 5.07 15.88
C SER A 34 3.90 4.81 14.40
N ALA A 35 3.54 5.73 13.51
CA ALA A 35 3.78 5.60 12.07
C ALA A 35 5.27 5.55 11.73
N MET A 36 6.09 6.34 12.43
CA MET A 36 7.54 6.34 12.27
C MET A 36 8.17 5.03 12.70
N ILE A 37 7.66 4.42 13.78
CA ILE A 37 8.12 3.10 14.25
C ILE A 37 7.78 2.02 13.22
N ALA A 38 6.56 2.07 12.67
CA ALA A 38 6.13 1.12 11.64
C ALA A 38 7.00 1.22 10.37
N HIS A 39 7.28 2.45 9.93
CA HIS A 39 8.17 2.69 8.79
C HIS A 39 9.58 2.15 9.04
N GLY A 40 10.19 2.47 10.20
CA GLY A 40 11.54 2.00 10.52
C GLY A 40 11.67 0.48 10.56
N ARG A 41 10.61 -0.24 11.01
CA ARG A 41 10.56 -1.71 10.92
C ARG A 41 10.55 -2.19 9.47
N GLY A 42 9.74 -1.57 8.61
CA GLY A 42 9.70 -1.89 7.18
C GLY A 42 11.03 -1.60 6.50
N GLU A 43 11.64 -0.44 6.77
CA GLU A 43 12.94 -0.06 6.24
C GLU A 43 14.05 -1.06 6.61
N ALA A 44 14.01 -1.65 7.80
CA ALA A 44 14.95 -2.70 8.19
C ALA A 44 14.84 -3.94 7.29
N PHE A 45 13.62 -4.35 6.92
CA PHE A 45 13.40 -5.43 5.96
C PHE A 45 13.82 -5.04 4.54
N ASP A 46 13.57 -3.79 4.13
CA ASP A 46 13.99 -3.30 2.82
C ASP A 46 15.52 -3.31 2.68
N TYR A 47 16.22 -2.93 3.74
CA TYR A 47 17.68 -3.02 3.78
C TYR A 47 18.18 -4.46 3.61
N LEU A 48 17.52 -5.43 4.27
CA LEU A 48 17.83 -6.86 4.10
C LEU A 48 17.51 -7.35 2.68
N LEU A 49 16.47 -6.80 2.05
CA LEU A 49 16.10 -7.10 0.67
C LEU A 49 17.07 -6.50 -0.36
N GLY A 50 17.94 -5.58 0.07
CA GLY A 50 18.90 -4.87 -0.75
C GLY A 50 18.32 -3.61 -1.42
N GLU A 51 17.26 -3.04 -0.86
CA GLU A 51 16.55 -1.83 -1.33
C GLU A 51 16.16 -1.92 -2.83
N ARG A 52 15.72 -3.11 -3.25
CA ARG A 52 15.40 -3.44 -4.65
C ARG A 52 14.14 -4.29 -4.76
N THR A 53 13.46 -4.19 -5.88
CA THR A 53 12.37 -5.09 -6.26
C THR A 53 12.92 -6.44 -6.69
N THR A 54 12.38 -7.53 -6.15
CA THR A 54 12.74 -8.91 -6.52
C THR A 54 11.84 -9.44 -7.64
N ASP A 55 12.26 -10.54 -8.29
CA ASP A 55 11.42 -11.20 -9.31
C ASP A 55 10.11 -11.72 -8.71
N SER A 56 10.12 -12.21 -7.47
CA SER A 56 8.88 -12.61 -6.77
C SER A 56 7.95 -11.42 -6.52
N ALA A 57 8.49 -10.25 -6.15
CA ALA A 57 7.72 -9.03 -5.98
C ALA A 57 7.12 -8.53 -7.32
N LEU A 58 7.86 -8.64 -8.44
CA LEU A 58 7.35 -8.31 -9.78
C LEU A 58 6.19 -9.24 -10.18
N ARG A 59 6.33 -10.56 -9.97
CA ARG A 59 5.24 -11.52 -10.24
C ARG A 59 4.02 -11.23 -9.38
N ALA A 60 4.21 -10.94 -8.09
CA ALA A 60 3.12 -10.58 -7.18
C ALA A 60 2.45 -9.27 -7.58
N SER A 61 3.22 -8.25 -8.00
CA SER A 61 2.69 -6.96 -8.49
C SER A 61 1.87 -7.13 -9.77
N ARG A 62 2.31 -8.00 -10.67
CA ARG A 62 1.59 -8.35 -11.89
C ARG A 62 0.27 -9.06 -11.57
N GLN A 63 0.28 -10.06 -10.67
CA GLN A 63 -0.91 -10.77 -10.22
C GLN A 63 -1.89 -9.82 -9.49
N ALA A 64 -1.39 -8.92 -8.66
CA ALA A 64 -2.17 -7.92 -7.97
C ALA A 64 -2.90 -6.98 -8.93
N LEU A 65 -2.21 -6.47 -9.95
CA LEU A 65 -2.81 -5.64 -10.99
C LEU A 65 -3.88 -6.41 -11.77
N ALA A 66 -3.58 -7.65 -12.19
CA ALA A 66 -4.54 -8.50 -12.90
C ALA A 66 -5.81 -8.75 -12.08
N ALA A 67 -5.67 -9.02 -10.78
CA ALA A 67 -6.80 -9.22 -9.87
C ALA A 67 -7.65 -7.93 -9.73
N LEU A 68 -7.02 -6.76 -9.59
CA LEU A 68 -7.72 -5.47 -9.53
C LEU A 68 -8.44 -5.15 -10.84
N GLN A 69 -7.82 -5.42 -11.99
CA GLN A 69 -8.42 -5.21 -13.30
C GLN A 69 -9.59 -6.18 -13.62
N ALA A 70 -9.58 -7.37 -13.03
CA ALA A 70 -10.64 -8.36 -13.17
C ALA A 70 -11.80 -8.15 -12.18
N ALA A 71 -11.60 -7.33 -11.15
CA ALA A 71 -12.56 -7.08 -10.10
C ALA A 71 -13.80 -6.35 -10.61
N LYS A 72 -14.95 -6.64 -10.01
CA LYS A 72 -16.20 -5.89 -10.27
C LYS A 72 -16.23 -4.57 -9.49
N ARG A 73 -15.67 -4.58 -8.30
CA ARG A 73 -15.63 -3.43 -7.37
C ARG A 73 -14.28 -3.37 -6.66
N PRO A 74 -13.20 -3.01 -7.38
CA PRO A 74 -11.91 -2.81 -6.74
C PRO A 74 -11.91 -1.57 -5.86
N VAL A 75 -11.12 -1.58 -4.78
CA VAL A 75 -10.89 -0.42 -3.92
C VAL A 75 -9.43 -0.37 -3.46
N LEU A 76 -8.86 0.82 -3.39
CA LEU A 76 -7.51 1.02 -2.86
C LEU A 76 -7.60 1.71 -1.50
N SER A 77 -7.12 1.04 -0.44
CA SER A 77 -7.18 1.57 0.92
C SER A 77 -5.95 2.40 1.26
N ILE A 78 -6.16 3.60 1.76
CA ILE A 78 -5.10 4.55 2.12
C ILE A 78 -5.06 4.73 3.64
N ASN A 79 -3.89 4.52 4.23
CA ASN A 79 -3.57 4.93 5.60
C ASN A 79 -2.58 6.11 5.62
N GLY A 80 -2.23 6.61 6.80
CA GLY A 80 -1.35 7.78 6.92
C GLY A 80 0.02 7.61 6.24
N ASN A 81 0.67 6.44 6.40
CA ASN A 81 1.95 6.18 5.76
C ASN A 81 1.82 6.08 4.23
N VAL A 82 0.75 5.47 3.74
CA VAL A 82 0.46 5.40 2.29
C VAL A 82 0.26 6.80 1.72
N ALA A 83 -0.53 7.66 2.40
CA ALA A 83 -0.75 9.04 1.97
C ALA A 83 0.56 9.86 1.95
N ALA A 84 1.47 9.60 2.91
CA ALA A 84 2.75 10.31 2.98
C ALA A 84 3.78 9.84 1.94
N LEU A 85 3.83 8.54 1.67
CA LEU A 85 4.90 7.92 0.88
C LEU A 85 4.56 7.77 -0.61
N ALA A 86 3.29 7.47 -0.93
CA ALA A 86 2.88 7.04 -2.28
C ALA A 86 1.48 7.53 -2.68
N CYS A 87 1.12 8.75 -2.27
CA CYS A 87 -0.17 9.36 -2.59
C CYS A 87 -0.42 9.40 -4.09
N ASP A 88 0.56 9.88 -4.85
CA ASP A 88 0.43 10.09 -6.30
C ASP A 88 0.28 8.75 -7.03
N GLU A 89 1.09 7.77 -6.69
CA GLU A 89 1.04 6.43 -7.27
C GLU A 89 -0.31 5.74 -6.97
N MET A 90 -0.85 5.90 -5.74
CA MET A 90 -2.17 5.36 -5.39
C MET A 90 -3.30 6.02 -6.19
N LEU A 91 -3.27 7.35 -6.34
CA LEU A 91 -4.25 8.08 -7.13
C LEU A 91 -4.16 7.74 -8.61
N GLN A 92 -2.95 7.63 -9.16
CA GLN A 92 -2.73 7.21 -10.56
C GLN A 92 -3.24 5.79 -10.81
N LEU A 93 -2.95 4.85 -9.90
CA LEU A 93 -3.44 3.48 -10.01
C LEU A 93 -4.98 3.43 -9.92
N ALA A 94 -5.57 4.17 -8.98
CA ALA A 94 -7.04 4.27 -8.86
C ALA A 94 -7.68 4.83 -10.14
N ASN A 95 -7.06 5.84 -10.76
CA ASN A 95 -7.51 6.42 -12.02
C ASN A 95 -7.43 5.42 -13.19
N VAL A 96 -6.32 4.68 -13.30
CA VAL A 96 -6.14 3.62 -14.31
C VAL A 96 -7.20 2.52 -14.16
N LEU A 97 -7.52 2.14 -12.92
CA LEU A 97 -8.50 1.11 -12.58
C LEU A 97 -9.94 1.63 -12.55
N SER A 98 -10.15 2.95 -12.68
CA SER A 98 -11.46 3.61 -12.52
C SER A 98 -12.15 3.21 -11.22
N CYS A 99 -11.41 3.18 -10.11
CA CYS A 99 -11.90 2.74 -8.81
C CYS A 99 -11.70 3.79 -7.72
N PRO A 100 -12.46 3.74 -6.61
CA PRO A 100 -12.28 4.65 -5.50
C PRO A 100 -11.00 4.33 -4.69
N VAL A 101 -10.48 5.38 -4.04
CA VAL A 101 -9.59 5.24 -2.89
C VAL A 101 -10.38 5.49 -1.61
N GLU A 102 -10.09 4.74 -0.53
CA GLU A 102 -10.74 4.97 0.76
C GLU A 102 -9.71 5.15 1.88
N VAL A 103 -9.79 6.30 2.57
CA VAL A 103 -8.97 6.58 3.74
C VAL A 103 -9.50 5.82 4.94
N ASN A 104 -8.69 4.89 5.44
CA ASN A 104 -9.01 4.08 6.60
C ASN A 104 -7.80 3.98 7.53
N ILE A 105 -7.87 4.64 8.70
CA ILE A 105 -6.76 4.82 9.62
C ILE A 105 -7.07 4.31 11.03
N PHE A 106 -6.04 3.84 11.74
CA PHE A 106 -6.18 3.27 13.08
C PHE A 106 -6.53 4.35 14.13
N TYR A 107 -5.74 5.41 14.22
CA TYR A 107 -6.00 6.55 15.10
C TYR A 107 -6.81 7.59 14.34
N ARG A 108 -8.12 7.37 14.26
CA ARG A 108 -9.05 8.22 13.50
C ARG A 108 -9.49 9.42 14.34
N THR A 109 -8.82 10.57 14.18
CA THR A 109 -9.28 11.86 14.70
C THR A 109 -9.76 12.74 13.57
N PRO A 110 -10.67 13.71 13.83
CA PRO A 110 -11.13 14.66 12.81
C PRO A 110 -9.97 15.40 12.12
N GLU A 111 -9.00 15.88 12.90
CA GLU A 111 -7.87 16.65 12.40
C GLU A 111 -6.98 15.83 11.45
N ARG A 112 -6.72 14.55 11.80
CA ARG A 112 -5.96 13.66 10.92
C ARG A 112 -6.71 13.31 9.65
N MET A 113 -8.02 13.09 9.75
CA MET A 113 -8.85 12.82 8.56
C MET A 113 -8.85 14.03 7.64
N GLU A 114 -9.04 15.24 8.18
CA GLU A 114 -8.97 16.49 7.41
C GLU A 114 -7.62 16.67 6.72
N ALA A 115 -6.50 16.45 7.45
CA ALA A 115 -5.16 16.57 6.90
C ALA A 115 -4.90 15.58 5.76
N ILE A 116 -5.31 14.31 5.91
CA ILE A 116 -5.11 13.27 4.89
C ILE A 116 -6.02 13.53 3.68
N LEU A 117 -7.30 13.79 3.89
CA LEU A 117 -8.26 14.04 2.81
C LEU A 117 -7.91 15.33 2.04
N GLY A 118 -7.49 16.38 2.75
CA GLY A 118 -6.99 17.62 2.15
C GLY A 118 -5.77 17.36 1.26
N HIS A 119 -4.80 16.58 1.76
CA HIS A 119 -3.63 16.21 0.98
C HIS A 119 -4.00 15.40 -0.28
N LEU A 120 -4.87 14.40 -0.17
CA LEU A 120 -5.34 13.63 -1.33
C LEU A 120 -6.05 14.51 -2.36
N LYS A 121 -6.87 15.47 -1.91
CA LYS A 121 -7.54 16.43 -2.79
C LYS A 121 -6.55 17.31 -3.53
N GLU A 122 -5.59 17.92 -2.83
CA GLU A 122 -4.53 18.73 -3.44
C GLU A 122 -3.73 17.94 -4.49
N ARG A 123 -3.35 16.68 -4.17
CA ARG A 123 -2.59 15.84 -5.10
C ARG A 123 -3.42 15.42 -6.31
N LYS A 124 -4.68 15.03 -6.10
CA LYS A 124 -5.63 14.69 -7.16
C LYS A 124 -5.79 15.86 -8.15
N GLU A 125 -6.02 17.07 -7.63
CA GLU A 125 -6.15 18.30 -8.45
C GLU A 125 -4.85 18.61 -9.20
N ALA A 126 -3.69 18.53 -8.54
CA ALA A 126 -2.39 18.78 -9.16
C ALA A 126 -2.05 17.78 -10.28
N LEU A 127 -2.54 16.56 -10.20
CA LEU A 127 -2.36 15.51 -11.21
C LEU A 127 -3.44 15.53 -12.30
N GLY A 128 -4.49 16.34 -12.14
CA GLY A 128 -5.62 16.39 -13.07
C GLY A 128 -6.43 15.09 -13.15
N LEU A 129 -6.51 14.34 -12.04
CA LEU A 129 -7.17 13.04 -12.00
C LEU A 129 -8.63 13.16 -11.52
N ASP A 130 -9.50 12.25 -12.02
CA ASP A 130 -10.87 12.11 -11.55
C ASP A 130 -11.04 10.79 -10.79
N VAL A 131 -10.68 10.81 -9.50
CA VAL A 131 -10.75 9.66 -8.60
C VAL A 131 -11.71 9.97 -7.45
N LEU A 132 -12.63 9.06 -7.14
CA LEU A 132 -13.48 9.15 -5.97
C LEU A 132 -12.65 8.89 -4.71
N VAL A 133 -12.61 9.88 -3.81
CA VAL A 133 -11.92 9.78 -2.51
C VAL A 133 -12.97 9.64 -1.40
N LEU A 134 -12.96 8.50 -0.73
CA LEU A 134 -13.85 8.17 0.39
C LEU A 134 -13.09 8.26 1.71
N GLY A 135 -13.81 8.41 2.83
CA GLY A 135 -13.22 8.33 4.16
C GLY A 135 -13.72 9.36 5.18
N ASP A 136 -14.44 10.40 4.78
CA ASP A 136 -14.92 11.47 5.68
C ASP A 136 -16.11 11.05 6.54
N ALA A 137 -17.15 10.46 5.94
CA ALA A 137 -18.42 10.10 6.57
C ALA A 137 -18.75 8.61 6.36
N PRO A 138 -18.05 7.68 7.04
CA PRO A 138 -18.29 6.25 6.86
C PRO A 138 -19.71 5.86 7.27
N ASP A 139 -20.43 5.16 6.39
CA ASP A 139 -21.82 4.75 6.53
C ASP A 139 -21.97 3.24 6.78
N ALA A 140 -20.86 2.52 6.96
CA ALA A 140 -20.81 1.08 7.11
C ALA A 140 -19.71 0.63 8.09
N ARG A 141 -19.68 -0.66 8.38
CA ARG A 141 -18.66 -1.28 9.25
C ARG A 141 -18.21 -2.63 8.72
N ILE A 142 -16.91 -2.90 8.81
CA ILE A 142 -16.34 -4.22 8.53
C ILE A 142 -16.79 -5.19 9.62
N PRO A 143 -17.51 -6.28 9.28
CA PRO A 143 -17.97 -7.27 10.24
C PRO A 143 -16.80 -7.93 10.99
N GLY A 144 -16.99 -8.22 12.27
CA GLY A 144 -15.99 -8.91 13.10
C GLY A 144 -14.78 -8.06 13.52
N LEU A 145 -14.59 -6.88 12.95
CA LEU A 145 -13.51 -5.97 13.33
C LEU A 145 -13.95 -5.00 14.42
N LYS A 146 -13.11 -4.86 15.46
CA LYS A 146 -13.29 -3.88 16.54
C LYS A 146 -12.42 -2.65 16.30
N GLY A 147 -12.84 -1.51 16.85
CA GLY A 147 -12.07 -0.26 16.80
C GLY A 147 -12.35 0.63 15.58
N PRO A 148 -11.58 1.72 15.44
CA PRO A 148 -11.84 2.78 14.46
C PRO A 148 -11.78 2.32 13.01
N ARG A 149 -10.91 1.36 12.68
CA ARG A 149 -10.75 0.82 11.31
C ARG A 149 -11.91 -0.05 10.85
N ALA A 150 -12.83 -0.41 11.75
CA ALA A 150 -14.07 -1.06 11.36
C ALA A 150 -14.99 -0.13 10.56
N ALA A 151 -14.98 1.19 10.84
CA ALA A 151 -15.76 2.16 10.09
C ALA A 151 -15.24 2.29 8.65
N CYS A 152 -16.12 2.13 7.67
CA CYS A 152 -15.82 2.18 6.25
C CYS A 152 -17.01 2.70 5.45
N HIS A 153 -16.80 2.95 4.15
CA HIS A 153 -17.90 3.26 3.24
C HIS A 153 -18.48 2.00 2.63
N ARG A 154 -19.82 2.01 2.46
CA ARG A 154 -20.54 0.92 1.80
C ARG A 154 -20.06 0.73 0.37
N GLU A 155 -20.07 1.80 -0.42
CA GLU A 155 -19.62 1.80 -1.83
C GLU A 155 -18.10 1.62 -2.01
N GLY A 156 -17.34 1.72 -0.91
CA GLY A 156 -15.90 1.49 -0.86
C GLY A 156 -15.58 0.10 -0.33
N ILE A 157 -14.91 0.06 0.84
CA ILE A 157 -14.38 -1.18 1.43
C ILE A 157 -15.45 -2.23 1.66
N LEU A 158 -16.69 -1.87 2.11
CA LEU A 158 -17.67 -2.89 2.47
C LEU A 158 -18.08 -3.75 1.27
N GLU A 159 -18.41 -3.15 0.14
CA GLU A 159 -18.95 -3.87 -1.04
C GLU A 159 -17.86 -4.24 -2.06
N SER A 160 -16.59 -3.92 -1.81
CA SER A 160 -15.50 -4.34 -2.70
C SER A 160 -15.38 -5.86 -2.76
N ASP A 161 -14.95 -6.39 -3.90
CA ASP A 161 -14.58 -7.80 -4.07
C ASP A 161 -13.05 -7.98 -4.04
N VAL A 162 -12.29 -6.99 -4.51
CA VAL A 162 -10.82 -6.96 -4.44
C VAL A 162 -10.39 -5.67 -3.76
N ILE A 163 -9.49 -5.76 -2.79
CA ILE A 163 -8.98 -4.62 -2.05
C ILE A 163 -7.46 -4.62 -1.95
N LEU A 164 -6.83 -3.49 -2.27
CA LEU A 164 -5.41 -3.24 -2.00
C LEU A 164 -5.25 -2.57 -0.64
N VAL A 165 -4.50 -3.19 0.27
CA VAL A 165 -4.26 -2.74 1.65
C VAL A 165 -2.76 -2.66 1.97
N PRO A 166 -2.05 -1.62 1.54
CA PRO A 166 -0.63 -1.50 1.85
C PRO A 166 -0.38 -1.22 3.33
N LEU A 167 0.69 -1.77 3.89
CA LEU A 167 1.15 -1.52 5.26
C LEU A 167 0.03 -1.74 6.30
N GLU A 168 -0.58 -2.93 6.24
CA GLU A 168 -1.82 -3.25 6.95
C GLU A 168 -1.58 -3.99 8.27
N ASP A 169 -2.54 -3.88 9.20
CA ASP A 169 -2.59 -4.72 10.38
C ASP A 169 -3.27 -6.08 10.10
N GLY A 170 -2.79 -7.14 10.79
CA GLY A 170 -3.27 -8.50 10.56
C GLY A 170 -4.75 -8.71 10.92
N ASP A 171 -5.30 -7.97 11.90
CA ASP A 171 -6.69 -8.15 12.32
C ASP A 171 -7.66 -7.66 11.23
N ARG A 172 -7.36 -6.50 10.63
CA ARG A 172 -8.17 -5.97 9.53
C ARG A 172 -8.00 -6.82 8.26
N CYS A 173 -6.77 -7.24 7.94
CA CYS A 173 -6.53 -8.15 6.83
C CYS A 173 -7.37 -9.42 6.98
N ASN A 174 -7.34 -10.07 8.15
CA ASN A 174 -8.12 -11.26 8.44
C ASN A 174 -9.64 -11.03 8.33
N ALA A 175 -10.14 -9.89 8.84
CA ALA A 175 -11.56 -9.57 8.74
C ALA A 175 -12.02 -9.40 7.28
N LEU A 176 -11.20 -8.78 6.42
CA LEU A 176 -11.47 -8.62 5.00
C LEU A 176 -11.46 -9.96 4.24
N VAL A 177 -10.50 -10.83 4.55
CA VAL A 177 -10.44 -12.20 3.99
C VAL A 177 -11.67 -13.01 4.43
N ALA A 178 -12.08 -12.91 5.70
CA ALA A 178 -13.26 -13.59 6.23
C ALA A 178 -14.58 -13.11 5.56
N MET A 179 -14.59 -11.92 4.95
CA MET A 179 -15.71 -11.44 4.12
C MET A 179 -15.69 -12.04 2.69
N GLY A 180 -14.74 -12.91 2.36
CA GLY A 180 -14.61 -13.49 1.02
C GLY A 180 -13.95 -12.57 -0.01
N LYS A 181 -13.25 -11.51 0.42
CA LYS A 181 -12.57 -10.59 -0.47
C LYS A 181 -11.22 -11.14 -0.90
N THR A 182 -10.80 -10.82 -2.12
CA THR A 182 -9.39 -10.92 -2.51
C THR A 182 -8.63 -9.74 -1.91
N VAL A 183 -7.77 -10.03 -0.93
CA VAL A 183 -7.00 -9.02 -0.20
C VAL A 183 -5.57 -8.99 -0.72
N ILE A 184 -5.18 -7.87 -1.32
CA ILE A 184 -3.83 -7.62 -1.81
C ILE A 184 -3.06 -6.82 -0.77
N VAL A 185 -1.92 -7.31 -0.33
CA VAL A 185 -1.07 -6.70 0.69
C VAL A 185 0.25 -6.25 0.06
N ILE A 186 0.75 -5.08 0.44
CA ILE A 186 2.15 -4.68 0.22
C ILE A 186 2.80 -4.61 1.59
N ASP A 187 3.75 -5.50 1.86
CA ASP A 187 4.44 -5.58 3.15
C ASP A 187 5.87 -6.12 2.94
N LEU A 188 6.85 -5.39 3.43
CA LEU A 188 8.27 -5.78 3.39
C LEU A 188 8.59 -6.99 4.27
N ASN A 189 7.73 -7.31 5.24
CA ASN A 189 7.91 -8.47 6.12
C ASN A 189 7.05 -9.66 5.66
N PRO A 190 7.60 -10.66 4.95
CA PRO A 190 6.84 -11.82 4.50
C PRO A 190 6.30 -12.69 5.66
N LEU A 191 6.81 -12.49 6.87
CA LEU A 191 6.39 -13.21 8.07
C LEU A 191 5.30 -12.46 8.86
N SER A 192 4.88 -11.27 8.41
CA SER A 192 3.81 -10.55 9.08
C SER A 192 2.47 -11.28 8.97
N ARG A 193 1.58 -11.05 9.92
CA ARG A 193 0.23 -11.63 9.89
C ARG A 193 -0.55 -11.22 8.64
N SER A 194 -0.43 -9.95 8.25
CA SER A 194 -1.07 -9.44 7.03
C SER A 194 -0.50 -10.09 5.78
N ALA A 195 0.83 -10.21 5.67
CA ALA A 195 1.48 -10.87 4.53
C ALA A 195 1.04 -12.33 4.39
N GLN A 196 0.96 -13.07 5.49
CA GLN A 196 0.58 -14.48 5.48
C GLN A 196 -0.92 -14.73 5.23
N GLN A 197 -1.78 -13.78 5.62
CA GLN A 197 -3.24 -13.91 5.50
C GLN A 197 -3.80 -13.31 4.22
N GLY A 198 -3.07 -12.43 3.56
CA GLY A 198 -3.47 -11.86 2.27
C GLY A 198 -3.66 -12.92 1.18
N SER A 199 -4.47 -12.62 0.20
CA SER A 199 -4.64 -13.48 -0.99
C SER A 199 -3.45 -13.34 -1.94
N ILE A 200 -2.90 -12.12 -2.04
CA ILE A 200 -1.73 -11.77 -2.83
C ILE A 200 -0.87 -10.83 -1.96
N THR A 201 0.41 -11.16 -1.77
CA THR A 201 1.33 -10.29 -1.04
C THR A 201 2.50 -9.89 -1.91
N ILE A 202 2.73 -8.58 -2.03
CA ILE A 202 3.89 -8.00 -2.69
C ILE A 202 4.92 -7.71 -1.61
N VAL A 203 6.01 -8.47 -1.59
CA VAL A 203 7.11 -8.29 -0.64
C VAL A 203 8.08 -7.26 -1.21
N ASP A 204 7.72 -5.98 -1.07
CA ASP A 204 8.51 -4.85 -1.59
C ASP A 204 8.18 -3.55 -0.85
N GLU A 205 9.00 -2.52 -1.08
CA GLU A 205 8.71 -1.16 -0.66
C GLU A 205 7.51 -0.61 -1.45
N LEU A 206 6.66 0.13 -0.76
CA LEU A 206 5.37 0.60 -1.24
C LEU A 206 5.44 1.33 -2.60
N SER A 207 6.33 2.31 -2.73
CA SER A 207 6.39 3.12 -3.95
C SER A 207 6.96 2.32 -5.14
N ARG A 208 7.90 1.39 -4.89
CA ARG A 208 8.42 0.47 -5.92
C ARG A 208 7.34 -0.49 -6.40
N ALA A 209 6.58 -1.10 -5.46
CA ALA A 209 5.48 -2.00 -5.79
C ALA A 209 4.42 -1.31 -6.67
N LEU A 210 3.99 -0.10 -6.28
CA LEU A 210 3.00 0.67 -7.03
C LEU A 210 3.52 1.11 -8.40
N LYS A 211 4.79 1.52 -8.51
CA LYS A 211 5.41 1.85 -9.80
C LYS A 211 5.49 0.64 -10.72
N SER A 212 5.79 -0.54 -10.18
CA SER A 212 5.77 -1.78 -10.97
C SER A 212 4.37 -2.07 -11.52
N MET A 213 3.33 -1.94 -10.67
CA MET A 213 1.94 -2.12 -11.13
C MET A 213 1.54 -1.10 -12.21
N LEU A 214 1.88 0.18 -12.01
CA LEU A 214 1.65 1.22 -13.02
C LEU A 214 2.42 0.97 -14.32
N GLY A 215 3.67 0.51 -14.23
CA GLY A 215 4.47 0.11 -15.39
C GLY A 215 3.78 -0.97 -16.21
N PHE A 216 3.35 -2.07 -15.57
CA PHE A 216 2.60 -3.12 -16.24
C PHE A 216 1.29 -2.62 -16.86
N ALA A 217 0.57 -1.72 -16.18
CA ALA A 217 -0.67 -1.15 -16.73
C ALA A 217 -0.43 -0.33 -17.99
N VAL A 218 0.70 0.40 -18.06
CA VAL A 218 1.08 1.20 -19.25
C VAL A 218 1.61 0.31 -20.38
N GLU A 219 2.47 -0.66 -20.08
CA GLU A 219 3.16 -1.48 -21.08
C GLU A 219 2.24 -2.55 -21.69
N GLU A 220 1.37 -3.15 -20.87
CA GLU A 220 0.55 -4.30 -21.26
C GLU A 220 -0.95 -3.96 -21.37
N GLY A 221 -1.38 -2.85 -20.77
CA GLY A 221 -2.79 -2.49 -20.66
C GLY A 221 -3.53 -3.45 -19.73
N LYS A 222 -4.14 -4.50 -20.29
CA LYS A 222 -4.84 -5.53 -19.52
C LYS A 222 -3.91 -6.71 -19.25
N VAL A 223 -3.66 -6.96 -17.98
CA VAL A 223 -2.83 -8.08 -17.49
C VAL A 223 -3.71 -9.29 -17.21
N ALA A 224 -3.29 -10.47 -17.64
CA ALA A 224 -3.99 -11.72 -17.35
C ALA A 224 -3.64 -12.24 -15.94
N LEU A 225 -4.63 -12.84 -15.27
CA LEU A 225 -4.37 -13.60 -14.05
C LEU A 225 -3.47 -14.80 -14.37
N ASP A 226 -2.54 -15.08 -13.46
CA ASP A 226 -1.72 -16.28 -13.48
C ASP A 226 -2.40 -17.34 -12.61
N ASP A 227 -2.96 -18.37 -13.23
CA ASP A 227 -3.62 -19.49 -12.53
C ASP A 227 -2.62 -20.35 -11.73
N ALA A 228 -1.33 -20.25 -12.04
CA ALA A 228 -0.26 -20.96 -11.33
C ALA A 228 0.33 -20.11 -10.17
N TYR A 229 -0.23 -18.93 -9.89
CA TYR A 229 0.26 -18.07 -8.81
C TYR A 229 0.18 -18.77 -7.46
N ASP A 230 1.32 -18.95 -6.82
CA ASP A 230 1.45 -19.52 -5.48
C ASP A 230 1.89 -18.45 -4.48
N HIS A 231 0.93 -17.99 -3.66
CA HIS A 231 1.17 -16.99 -2.62
C HIS A 231 2.25 -17.41 -1.62
N GLN A 232 2.27 -18.69 -1.20
CA GLN A 232 3.26 -19.16 -0.24
C GLN A 232 4.67 -19.21 -0.84
N ALA A 233 4.78 -19.61 -2.11
CA ALA A 233 6.06 -19.57 -2.82
C ALA A 233 6.61 -18.14 -2.91
N ILE A 234 5.76 -17.14 -3.18
CA ILE A 234 6.16 -15.71 -3.22
C ILE A 234 6.73 -15.25 -1.86
N LEU A 235 6.08 -15.61 -0.75
CA LEU A 235 6.56 -15.25 0.59
C LEU A 235 7.91 -15.91 0.90
N HIS A 236 8.06 -17.20 0.58
CA HIS A 236 9.31 -17.93 0.76
C HIS A 236 10.46 -17.35 -0.08
N GLU A 237 10.20 -17.01 -1.34
CA GLU A 237 11.20 -16.38 -2.21
C GLU A 237 11.59 -14.99 -1.72
N GLY A 238 10.65 -14.19 -1.22
CA GLY A 238 10.95 -12.90 -0.58
C GLY A 238 11.88 -13.06 0.62
N LEU A 239 11.63 -14.04 1.49
CA LEU A 239 12.49 -14.35 2.61
C LEU A 239 13.87 -14.87 2.15
N ALA A 240 13.91 -15.76 1.16
CA ALA A 240 15.15 -16.28 0.59
C ALA A 240 16.01 -15.17 -0.03
N ALA A 241 15.38 -14.19 -0.68
CA ALA A 241 16.08 -13.02 -1.23
C ALA A 241 16.79 -12.22 -0.14
N MET A 242 16.15 -11.99 1.02
CA MET A 242 16.76 -11.31 2.17
C MET A 242 17.98 -12.09 2.70
N LEU A 243 17.88 -13.41 2.80
CA LEU A 243 18.98 -14.27 3.26
C LEU A 243 20.14 -14.31 2.26
N SER A 244 19.86 -14.20 0.96
CA SER A 244 20.88 -14.24 -0.08
C SER A 244 21.79 -13.00 -0.10
N THR A 245 21.29 -11.87 0.40
CA THR A 245 22.06 -10.60 0.48
C THR A 245 23.28 -10.74 1.40
N LEU A 246 23.24 -11.66 2.38
CA LEU A 246 24.38 -11.95 3.26
C LEU A 246 25.54 -12.70 2.54
N LYS A 247 25.32 -13.24 1.35
CA LYS A 247 26.30 -14.05 0.62
C LYS A 247 27.03 -13.29 -0.49
N GLN A 248 26.74 -12.00 -0.66
CA GLN A 248 27.46 -11.15 -1.62
C GLN A 248 28.57 -10.40 -0.87
N PRO A 249 29.84 -10.68 -1.14
CA PRO A 249 30.98 -9.94 -0.56
C PRO A 249 31.03 -8.51 -1.09
#